data_91bce4aa97f6773cd638cc8afe48266a
#
_entry.id   91bce4aa97f6773cd638cc8afe48266a
#
_cell.length_a   1.000
_cell.length_b   1.000
_cell.length_c   1.000
_cell.angle_alpha   90.00
_cell.angle_beta   90.00
_cell.angle_gamma   90.00
#
_symmetry.space_group_name_H-M   'P 1'
#
loop_
_entity.id
_entity.type
_entity.pdbx_description
1 polymer ?
#
loop_
_entity_poly.entity_id
_entity_poly.type
_entity_poly.pdbx_seq_one_letter_code
_entity_poly.pdbx_strand_id
1 'polypeptide(L)'
;MNLYLEKALSRREELRADAETILTSAAQDNRDVTDPERATVEGMYREISDLDSRIEPLHQAEMRNAKHEATVADLQRTTVARRENPSPSGQLERYRGNVGDYLADWGSQRRDPAAAQRVARANAEWRVVADQKLADNPGIVPVPIVGDVVGTLPTARPFIDSVTSRPMPSGGSTFNRPKITQHSLVGLQATEKTQLSSQKLVIGSTTVTKQTYGGTLDISFQDRDWTDPAILAIAVSDMAGVYAQVTDNAAADAMLAATTGTFVLIDAAAEGPARAAVMAASAQILANVKRHPDTVWMSPDEYAKWGAMTNGVGLPSFPGLQDATSFNGGTLMGLRVVVDGNFAAKTMIIGVSGLVEHYETVGGLLSVTEPTILGYTIAYYGYVADLLVDTGAALKRSAT
;
A
#
# COMPACT_ATOMS: atom_id res chain seq x y z
N MET A 1 -14.03 9.51 37.17
CA MET A 1 -12.62 9.04 37.07
C MET A 1 -12.53 7.60 37.55
N ASN A 2 -11.93 6.72 36.81
CA ASN A 2 -11.85 5.29 37.15
C ASN A 2 -10.91 5.13 38.37
N LEU A 3 -11.39 4.47 39.43
CA LEU A 3 -10.63 4.22 40.68
C LEU A 3 -9.28 3.54 40.41
N TYR A 4 -9.19 2.74 39.36
CA TYR A 4 -7.95 2.09 38.94
C TYR A 4 -6.95 3.08 38.35
N LEU A 5 -7.42 4.02 37.54
CA LEU A 5 -6.60 5.09 36.95
C LEU A 5 -6.04 6.02 38.04
N GLU A 6 -6.86 6.37 39.02
CA GLU A 6 -6.47 7.20 40.15
C GLU A 6 -5.35 6.54 41.01
N LYS A 7 -5.52 5.24 41.28
CA LYS A 7 -4.49 4.47 41.99
C LYS A 7 -3.18 4.35 41.22
N ALA A 8 -3.29 4.14 39.88
CA ALA A 8 -2.10 4.04 39.05
C ALA A 8 -1.34 5.37 38.94
N LEU A 9 -2.05 6.49 38.86
CA LEU A 9 -1.46 7.83 38.86
C LEU A 9 -0.80 8.13 40.21
N SER A 10 -1.46 7.85 41.36
CA SER A 10 -0.88 8.05 42.69
C SER A 10 0.40 7.23 42.88
N ARG A 11 0.38 5.95 42.46
CA ARG A 11 1.53 5.07 42.54
C ARG A 11 2.71 5.56 41.70
N ARG A 12 2.45 6.06 40.52
CA ARG A 12 3.48 6.65 39.64
C ARG A 12 4.13 7.89 40.27
N GLU A 13 3.32 8.75 40.91
CA GLU A 13 3.80 9.95 41.57
C GLU A 13 4.65 9.62 42.80
N GLU A 14 4.24 8.61 43.61
CA GLU A 14 5.05 8.11 44.72
C GLU A 14 6.43 7.63 44.26
N LEU A 15 6.47 6.77 43.22
CA LEU A 15 7.74 6.26 42.70
C LEU A 15 8.64 7.36 42.14
N ARG A 16 8.07 8.42 41.56
CA ARG A 16 8.85 9.59 41.12
C ARG A 16 9.44 10.35 42.29
N ALA A 17 8.64 10.62 43.30
CA ALA A 17 9.09 11.33 44.48
C ALA A 17 10.20 10.54 45.20
N ASP A 18 10.07 9.23 45.32
CA ASP A 18 11.06 8.37 45.94
C ASP A 18 12.38 8.37 45.15
N ALA A 19 12.30 8.26 43.80
CA ALA A 19 13.48 8.32 42.94
C ALA A 19 14.19 9.70 43.05
N GLU A 20 13.43 10.79 43.03
CA GLU A 20 13.99 12.15 43.23
C GLU A 20 14.60 12.32 44.58
N THR A 21 14.03 11.73 45.64
CA THR A 21 14.59 11.80 46.99
C THR A 21 15.96 11.15 47.06
N ILE A 22 16.14 9.98 46.46
CA ILE A 22 17.43 9.28 46.40
C ILE A 22 18.47 10.11 45.64
N LEU A 23 18.09 10.63 44.47
CA LEU A 23 19.00 11.43 43.64
C LEU A 23 19.37 12.76 44.32
N THR A 24 18.41 13.41 44.99
CA THR A 24 18.62 14.68 45.67
C THR A 24 19.50 14.51 46.92
N SER A 25 19.32 13.40 47.67
CA SER A 25 20.15 13.11 48.83
C SER A 25 21.63 12.87 48.44
N ALA A 26 21.86 12.12 47.36
CA ALA A 26 23.21 11.91 46.84
C ALA A 26 23.84 13.23 46.37
N ALA A 27 23.08 14.12 45.76
CA ALA A 27 23.54 15.45 45.34
C ALA A 27 23.83 16.39 46.50
N GLN A 28 23.00 16.37 47.55
CA GLN A 28 23.23 17.17 48.76
C GLN A 28 24.46 16.74 49.52
N ASP A 29 24.73 15.42 49.54
CA ASP A 29 25.94 14.86 50.17
C ASP A 29 27.19 15.02 49.28
N ASN A 30 27.06 15.64 48.13
CA ASN A 30 28.13 15.84 47.11
C ASN A 30 28.89 14.53 46.78
N ARG A 31 28.14 13.41 46.70
CA ARG A 31 28.66 12.08 46.40
C ARG A 31 27.97 11.51 45.15
N ASP A 32 28.63 10.62 44.47
CA ASP A 32 28.01 9.85 43.39
C ASP A 32 26.98 8.85 43.95
N VAL A 33 25.98 8.56 43.12
CA VAL A 33 24.96 7.54 43.42
C VAL A 33 25.64 6.17 43.50
N THR A 34 25.45 5.47 44.60
CA THR A 34 26.02 4.11 44.77
C THR A 34 25.33 3.08 43.86
N ASP A 35 26.03 1.99 43.57
CA ASP A 35 25.49 0.95 42.69
C ASP A 35 24.12 0.37 43.15
N PRO A 36 23.88 0.12 44.47
CA PRO A 36 22.58 -0.30 44.95
C PRO A 36 21.49 0.77 44.82
N GLU A 37 21.82 2.04 45.03
CA GLU A 37 20.88 3.16 44.81
C GLU A 37 20.53 3.31 43.35
N ARG A 38 21.52 3.17 42.45
CA ARG A 38 21.30 3.19 40.99
C ARG A 38 20.36 2.06 40.56
N ALA A 39 20.59 0.83 41.04
CA ALA A 39 19.75 -0.30 40.74
C ALA A 39 18.30 -0.08 41.24
N THR A 40 18.13 0.57 42.40
CA THR A 40 16.82 0.89 42.96
C THR A 40 16.11 1.94 42.11
N VAL A 41 16.78 3.01 41.74
CA VAL A 41 16.25 4.09 40.89
C VAL A 41 15.87 3.55 39.48
N GLU A 42 16.71 2.68 38.88
CA GLU A 42 16.39 2.03 37.60
C GLU A 42 15.18 1.11 37.74
N GLY A 43 15.02 0.41 38.86
CA GLY A 43 13.81 -0.40 39.11
C GLY A 43 12.56 0.46 39.17
N MET A 44 12.62 1.60 39.88
CA MET A 44 11.51 2.57 39.95
C MET A 44 11.15 3.14 38.58
N TYR A 45 12.12 3.50 37.74
CA TYR A 45 11.85 4.01 36.41
C TYR A 45 11.24 2.94 35.47
N ARG A 46 11.59 1.66 35.63
CA ARG A 46 10.93 0.57 34.88
C ARG A 46 9.48 0.41 35.31
N GLU A 47 9.20 0.45 36.63
CA GLU A 47 7.83 0.38 37.14
C GLU A 47 7.00 1.59 36.68
N ILE A 48 7.59 2.79 36.65
CA ILE A 48 6.96 3.99 36.11
C ILE A 48 6.60 3.80 34.61
N SER A 49 7.52 3.29 33.81
CA SER A 49 7.29 3.01 32.38
C SER A 49 6.17 2.00 32.15
N ASP A 50 6.11 0.95 32.97
CA ASP A 50 5.04 -0.03 32.95
C ASP A 50 3.68 0.57 33.34
N LEU A 51 3.67 1.45 34.34
CA LEU A 51 2.46 2.17 34.73
C LEU A 51 2.01 3.14 33.65
N ASP A 52 2.91 3.89 33.02
CA ASP A 52 2.58 4.83 31.93
C ASP A 52 1.96 4.09 30.73
N SER A 53 2.46 2.92 30.37
CA SER A 53 1.90 2.08 29.31
C SER A 53 0.45 1.62 29.57
N ARG A 54 0.07 1.52 30.84
CA ARG A 54 -1.30 1.13 31.27
C ARG A 54 -2.21 2.33 31.48
N ILE A 55 -1.66 3.47 31.92
CA ILE A 55 -2.40 4.71 32.18
C ILE A 55 -2.87 5.34 30.87
N GLU A 56 -2.03 5.41 29.86
CA GLU A 56 -2.33 6.07 28.60
C GLU A 56 -3.62 5.57 27.92
N PRO A 57 -3.83 4.24 27.69
CA PRO A 57 -5.05 3.76 27.08
C PRO A 57 -6.30 3.97 27.95
N LEU A 58 -6.17 3.93 29.28
CA LEU A 58 -7.28 4.18 30.21
C LEU A 58 -7.66 5.66 30.23
N HIS A 59 -6.69 6.56 30.21
CA HIS A 59 -6.93 8.00 30.12
C HIS A 59 -7.63 8.37 28.82
N GLN A 60 -7.19 7.80 27.70
CA GLN A 60 -7.84 8.00 26.39
C GLN A 60 -9.28 7.43 26.36
N ALA A 61 -9.53 6.33 27.04
CA ALA A 61 -10.89 5.76 27.16
C ALA A 61 -11.79 6.68 28.00
N GLU A 62 -11.31 7.24 29.12
CA GLU A 62 -12.07 8.20 29.92
C GLU A 62 -12.37 9.50 29.16
N MET A 63 -11.40 10.03 28.42
CA MET A 63 -11.61 11.21 27.57
C MET A 63 -12.68 10.98 26.53
N ARG A 64 -12.70 9.79 25.91
CA ARG A 64 -13.77 9.39 24.96
C ARG A 64 -15.13 9.28 25.64
N ASN A 65 -15.21 8.68 26.80
CA ASN A 65 -16.44 8.57 27.57
C ASN A 65 -16.97 9.92 28.03
N ALA A 66 -16.09 10.80 28.55
CA ALA A 66 -16.46 12.15 28.94
C ALA A 66 -16.98 12.97 27.76
N LYS A 67 -16.35 12.84 26.59
CA LYS A 67 -16.83 13.49 25.35
C LYS A 67 -18.19 12.94 24.92
N HIS A 68 -18.41 11.64 25.04
CA HIS A 68 -19.70 11.02 24.73
C HIS A 68 -20.79 11.47 25.71
N GLU A 69 -20.51 11.52 27.01
CA GLU A 69 -21.44 12.02 28.04
C GLU A 69 -21.80 13.49 27.81
N ALA A 70 -20.81 14.31 27.47
CA ALA A 70 -21.03 15.73 27.13
C ALA A 70 -21.96 15.87 25.90
N THR A 71 -21.75 15.04 24.88
CA THR A 71 -22.58 15.02 23.67
C THR A 71 -24.00 14.56 23.99
N VAL A 72 -24.17 13.55 24.81
CA VAL A 72 -25.49 13.06 25.26
C VAL A 72 -26.21 14.12 26.11
N ALA A 73 -25.47 14.78 27.02
CA ALA A 73 -26.04 15.86 27.85
C ALA A 73 -26.48 17.06 27.00
N ASP A 74 -25.71 17.41 25.95
CA ASP A 74 -26.06 18.48 25.02
C ASP A 74 -27.29 18.14 24.18
N LEU A 75 -27.36 16.90 23.69
CA LEU A 75 -28.56 16.37 23.03
C LEU A 75 -29.78 16.36 23.93
N GLN A 76 -29.63 16.00 25.20
CA GLN A 76 -30.70 16.06 26.18
C GLN A 76 -31.14 17.50 26.48
N ARG A 77 -30.19 18.44 26.63
CA ARG A 77 -30.50 19.86 26.79
C ARG A 77 -31.24 20.42 25.58
N THR A 78 -30.79 20.04 24.38
CA THR A 78 -31.44 20.46 23.13
C THR A 78 -32.87 19.90 23.02
N THR A 79 -33.09 18.66 23.46
CA THR A 79 -34.41 18.04 23.45
C THR A 79 -35.35 18.62 24.55
N VAL A 80 -34.79 18.96 25.74
CA VAL A 80 -35.56 19.61 26.82
C VAL A 80 -35.85 21.05 26.42
N ALA A 81 -34.88 21.81 25.91
CA ALA A 81 -35.11 23.20 25.42
C ALA A 81 -36.13 23.25 24.27
N ARG A 82 -36.19 22.19 23.44
CA ARG A 82 -37.20 22.05 22.38
C ARG A 82 -38.58 21.71 22.93
N ARG A 83 -38.66 21.12 24.13
CA ARG A 83 -39.93 20.88 24.85
C ARG A 83 -40.42 22.09 25.67
N GLU A 84 -39.50 22.90 26.20
CA GLU A 84 -39.78 24.05 27.03
C GLU A 84 -39.96 25.36 26.23
N ASN A 85 -39.39 25.44 25.01
CA ASN A 85 -39.69 26.50 24.07
C ASN A 85 -40.49 25.94 22.90
N PRO A 86 -41.80 25.86 23.00
CA PRO A 86 -42.60 25.71 21.81
C PRO A 86 -42.29 26.89 20.92
N SER A 87 -41.91 26.61 19.68
CA SER A 87 -41.66 27.60 18.64
C SER A 87 -42.70 28.72 18.78
N PRO A 88 -42.33 30.00 18.62
CA PRO A 88 -43.27 31.11 18.82
C PRO A 88 -44.51 30.82 18.00
N SER A 89 -45.56 30.49 18.70
CA SER A 89 -46.86 30.01 18.21
C SER A 89 -47.65 31.11 17.51
N GLY A 90 -46.97 32.03 16.84
CA GLY A 90 -47.61 33.08 16.07
C GLY A 90 -48.20 32.64 14.72
N GLN A 91 -48.02 31.38 14.33
CA GLN A 91 -48.47 30.89 13.02
C GLN A 91 -49.22 29.54 13.03
N LEU A 92 -49.56 29.00 14.18
CA LEU A 92 -50.19 27.68 14.26
C LEU A 92 -51.65 27.70 14.78
N GLU A 93 -52.38 28.75 14.49
CA GLU A 93 -53.85 28.65 14.47
C GLU A 93 -54.41 28.17 13.13
N ARG A 94 -53.72 27.16 12.55
CA ARG A 94 -54.18 26.58 11.26
C ARG A 94 -55.25 25.51 11.42
N TYR A 95 -55.35 24.94 12.55
CA TYR A 95 -56.43 24.09 13.00
C TYR A 95 -56.66 24.41 14.44
N ARG A 96 -57.87 24.83 14.83
CA ARG A 96 -58.21 25.24 16.20
C ARG A 96 -58.21 24.13 17.22
N GLY A 97 -57.98 22.89 16.78
CA GLY A 97 -57.78 21.69 17.56
C GLY A 97 -56.36 21.19 17.52
N ASN A 98 -55.98 20.30 18.41
CA ASN A 98 -54.70 19.58 18.38
C ASN A 98 -54.71 18.54 17.23
N VAL A 99 -53.58 17.88 16.98
CA VAL A 99 -53.47 16.80 15.96
C VAL A 99 -54.49 15.68 16.16
N GLY A 100 -54.90 15.42 17.40
CA GLY A 100 -55.93 14.44 17.75
C GLY A 100 -57.28 14.85 17.21
N ASP A 101 -57.68 16.13 17.32
CA ASP A 101 -58.94 16.66 16.81
C ASP A 101 -58.97 16.61 15.28
N TYR A 102 -57.86 16.90 14.60
CA TYR A 102 -57.74 16.76 13.14
C TYR A 102 -57.94 15.30 12.71
N LEU A 103 -57.31 14.35 13.40
CA LEU A 103 -57.46 12.92 13.11
C LEU A 103 -58.88 12.41 13.39
N ALA A 104 -59.53 12.93 14.43
CA ALA A 104 -60.92 12.61 14.75
C ALA A 104 -61.86 13.14 13.66
N ASP A 105 -61.69 14.40 13.26
CA ASP A 105 -62.46 15.01 12.17
C ASP A 105 -62.18 14.29 10.83
N TRP A 106 -60.93 13.90 10.58
CA TRP A 106 -60.56 13.13 9.39
C TRP A 106 -61.21 11.74 9.36
N GLY A 107 -61.28 11.08 10.51
CA GLY A 107 -61.96 9.79 10.67
C GLY A 107 -63.49 9.87 10.52
N SER A 108 -64.09 10.99 10.94
CA SER A 108 -65.53 11.22 10.90
C SER A 108 -66.05 11.92 9.65
N GLN A 109 -65.19 12.48 8.79
CA GLN A 109 -65.51 13.30 7.60
C GLN A 109 -66.54 12.66 6.64
N ARG A 110 -66.67 11.32 6.61
CA ARG A 110 -67.69 10.63 5.79
C ARG A 110 -69.11 10.66 6.42
N ARG A 111 -69.23 10.94 7.73
CA ARG A 111 -70.47 10.89 8.47
C ARG A 111 -70.91 12.26 8.93
N ASP A 112 -69.98 13.18 9.10
CA ASP A 112 -70.23 14.55 9.55
C ASP A 112 -69.75 15.56 8.50
N PRO A 113 -70.65 16.25 7.78
CA PRO A 113 -70.29 17.24 6.77
C PRO A 113 -69.55 18.46 7.33
N ALA A 114 -69.74 18.77 8.63
CA ALA A 114 -68.99 19.86 9.29
C ALA A 114 -67.53 19.46 9.53
N ALA A 115 -67.28 18.20 9.89
CA ALA A 115 -65.92 17.67 9.98
C ALA A 115 -65.21 17.63 8.59
N ALA A 116 -65.92 17.25 7.56
CA ALA A 116 -65.37 17.29 6.18
C ALA A 116 -65.00 18.71 5.76
N GLN A 117 -65.79 19.75 6.10
CA GLN A 117 -65.47 21.14 5.81
C GLN A 117 -64.23 21.64 6.62
N ARG A 118 -64.13 21.25 7.91
CA ARG A 118 -62.95 21.62 8.73
C ARG A 118 -61.67 20.98 8.18
N VAL A 119 -61.70 19.72 7.82
CA VAL A 119 -60.56 19.02 7.21
C VAL A 119 -60.23 19.62 5.85
N ALA A 120 -61.21 19.92 5.01
CA ALA A 120 -60.99 20.55 3.70
C ALA A 120 -60.37 21.96 3.83
N ARG A 121 -60.78 22.74 4.84
CA ARG A 121 -60.21 24.07 5.12
C ARG A 121 -58.77 23.93 5.62
N ALA A 122 -58.48 23.03 6.56
CA ALA A 122 -57.15 22.76 7.06
C ALA A 122 -56.21 22.30 5.94
N ASN A 123 -56.66 21.44 5.05
CA ASN A 123 -55.87 21.02 3.87
C ASN A 123 -55.65 22.11 2.84
N ALA A 124 -56.62 23.04 2.67
CA ALA A 124 -56.46 24.18 1.82
C ALA A 124 -55.44 25.20 2.39
N GLU A 125 -55.50 25.43 3.71
CA GLU A 125 -54.53 26.32 4.41
C GLU A 125 -53.12 25.70 4.39
N TRP A 126 -52.96 24.38 4.49
CA TRP A 126 -51.66 23.71 4.36
C TRP A 126 -51.07 23.78 2.95
N ARG A 127 -51.90 23.91 1.91
CA ARG A 127 -51.43 24.06 0.53
C ARG A 127 -50.90 25.47 0.22
N VAL A 128 -51.22 26.47 1.04
CA VAL A 128 -50.77 27.85 0.84
C VAL A 128 -49.43 28.15 1.46
N VAL A 129 -48.86 27.22 2.23
CA VAL A 129 -47.50 27.35 2.80
C VAL A 129 -46.48 27.02 1.73
N ALA A 130 -45.60 27.96 1.43
CA ALA A 130 -44.46 27.70 0.57
C ALA A 130 -43.62 26.53 1.13
N ASP A 131 -43.62 25.41 0.40
CA ASP A 131 -42.81 24.27 0.75
C ASP A 131 -41.33 24.63 0.58
N GLN A 132 -40.63 24.72 1.71
CA GLN A 132 -39.16 24.85 1.66
C GLN A 132 -38.56 23.49 1.35
N LYS A 133 -37.97 23.36 0.19
CA LYS A 133 -37.30 22.13 -0.28
C LYS A 133 -35.81 22.25 -0.08
N LEU A 134 -35.14 21.11 -0.03
CA LEU A 134 -33.67 21.03 0.03
C LEU A 134 -33.01 21.81 -1.12
N ALA A 135 -33.69 21.88 -2.29
CA ALA A 135 -33.24 22.62 -3.46
C ALA A 135 -33.24 24.14 -3.25
N ASP A 136 -34.01 24.66 -2.29
CA ASP A 136 -34.11 26.09 -2.02
C ASP A 136 -32.97 26.59 -1.14
N ASN A 137 -32.22 25.70 -0.51
CA ASN A 137 -31.10 26.00 0.38
C ASN A 137 -29.84 25.19 0.04
N PRO A 138 -29.33 25.27 -1.21
CA PRO A 138 -28.16 24.45 -1.60
C PRO A 138 -26.89 24.86 -0.83
N GLY A 139 -26.82 26.08 -0.29
CA GLY A 139 -25.65 26.54 0.47
C GLY A 139 -25.50 25.98 1.88
N ILE A 140 -26.53 25.29 2.40
CA ILE A 140 -26.50 24.70 3.76
C ILE A 140 -26.40 23.16 3.72
N VAL A 141 -26.53 22.57 2.54
CA VAL A 141 -26.44 21.11 2.40
C VAL A 141 -24.96 20.72 2.30
N PRO A 142 -24.39 20.09 3.32
CA PRO A 142 -23.03 19.62 3.21
C PRO A 142 -22.99 18.50 2.15
N VAL A 143 -22.02 18.56 1.27
CA VAL A 143 -21.69 17.44 0.37
C VAL A 143 -20.70 16.56 1.11
N PRO A 144 -21.14 15.48 1.75
CA PRO A 144 -20.20 14.58 2.45
C PRO A 144 -19.34 13.85 1.42
N ILE A 145 -18.05 13.85 1.65
CA ILE A 145 -17.14 12.93 0.96
C ILE A 145 -17.31 11.56 1.63
N VAL A 146 -17.73 10.56 0.87
CA VAL A 146 -17.98 9.20 1.38
C VAL A 146 -16.78 8.33 1.08
N GLY A 147 -16.08 7.92 2.13
CA GLY A 147 -14.96 7.00 2.06
C GLY A 147 -13.61 7.69 1.77
N ASP A 148 -12.57 6.87 1.79
CA ASP A 148 -11.21 7.29 1.46
C ASP A 148 -11.05 7.48 -0.05
N VAL A 149 -10.06 8.28 -0.44
CA VAL A 149 -9.67 8.41 -1.85
C VAL A 149 -9.14 7.06 -2.35
N VAL A 150 -9.79 6.51 -3.36
CA VAL A 150 -9.40 5.22 -3.94
C VAL A 150 -8.16 5.41 -4.81
N GLY A 151 -7.01 4.96 -4.31
CA GLY A 151 -5.80 4.86 -5.10
C GLY A 151 -5.88 3.64 -6.02
N THR A 152 -5.68 3.83 -7.32
CA THR A 152 -5.71 2.75 -8.33
C THR A 152 -4.34 2.19 -8.66
N LEU A 153 -3.26 2.82 -8.20
CA LEU A 153 -1.89 2.40 -8.51
C LEU A 153 -1.43 1.33 -7.50
N PRO A 154 -1.15 0.10 -7.98
CA PRO A 154 -0.58 -0.93 -7.13
C PRO A 154 0.88 -0.60 -6.81
N THR A 155 1.27 -0.83 -5.57
CA THR A 155 2.68 -0.81 -5.15
C THR A 155 3.41 -2.12 -5.48
N ALA A 156 2.73 -3.10 -6.05
CA ALA A 156 3.30 -4.38 -6.45
C ALA A 156 4.25 -4.20 -7.65
N ARG A 157 5.42 -4.81 -7.56
CA ARG A 157 6.49 -4.77 -8.56
C ARG A 157 6.74 -6.19 -9.09
N PRO A 158 5.88 -6.71 -9.96
CA PRO A 158 5.88 -8.13 -10.33
C PRO A 158 7.21 -8.59 -10.93
N PHE A 159 7.85 -7.76 -11.74
CA PHE A 159 9.16 -8.11 -12.31
C PHE A 159 10.27 -8.08 -11.25
N ILE A 160 10.41 -6.97 -10.52
CA ILE A 160 11.49 -6.80 -9.51
C ILE A 160 11.36 -7.82 -8.37
N ASP A 161 10.14 -8.13 -7.94
CA ASP A 161 9.88 -9.14 -6.89
C ASP A 161 10.22 -10.57 -7.34
N SER A 162 10.41 -10.78 -8.64
CA SER A 162 10.75 -12.08 -9.23
C SER A 162 12.25 -12.30 -9.44
N VAL A 163 13.06 -11.25 -9.35
CA VAL A 163 14.50 -11.26 -9.61
C VAL A 163 15.32 -11.05 -8.33
N THR A 164 16.65 -11.14 -8.44
CA THR A 164 17.52 -10.96 -7.27
C THR A 164 17.71 -9.48 -6.98
N SER A 165 17.10 -8.99 -5.90
CA SER A 165 17.31 -7.62 -5.42
C SER A 165 18.59 -7.51 -4.60
N ARG A 166 19.36 -6.43 -4.84
CA ARG A 166 20.61 -6.11 -4.14
C ARG A 166 20.67 -4.62 -3.79
N PRO A 167 21.32 -4.27 -2.68
CA PRO A 167 21.55 -2.86 -2.35
C PRO A 167 22.50 -2.22 -3.39
N MET A 168 22.20 -0.99 -3.76
CA MET A 168 23.05 -0.20 -4.68
C MET A 168 24.39 0.10 -4.00
N PRO A 169 25.54 -0.14 -4.68
CA PRO A 169 26.83 0.27 -4.15
C PRO A 169 26.92 1.78 -3.94
N SER A 170 27.51 2.22 -2.84
CA SER A 170 27.72 3.64 -2.54
C SER A 170 28.77 4.25 -3.47
N GLY A 171 28.61 5.54 -3.79
CA GLY A 171 29.55 6.31 -4.62
C GLY A 171 29.47 5.99 -6.11
N GLY A 172 29.97 6.93 -6.94
CA GLY A 172 30.07 6.84 -8.39
C GLY A 172 28.75 6.76 -9.16
N SER A 173 28.75 7.16 -10.41
CA SER A 173 27.62 7.01 -11.34
C SER A 173 27.56 5.62 -11.96
N THR A 174 28.63 4.84 -11.84
CA THR A 174 28.75 3.47 -12.34
C THR A 174 29.41 2.58 -11.31
N PHE A 175 29.18 1.28 -11.39
CA PHE A 175 29.89 0.28 -10.61
C PHE A 175 30.22 -0.95 -11.47
N ASN A 176 31.22 -1.72 -11.06
CA ASN A 176 31.65 -2.89 -11.77
C ASN A 176 31.16 -4.17 -11.08
N ARG A 177 30.51 -5.04 -11.85
CA ARG A 177 30.10 -6.37 -11.42
C ARG A 177 31.09 -7.40 -11.93
N PRO A 178 31.93 -8.04 -11.08
CA PRO A 178 32.88 -9.04 -11.52
C PRO A 178 32.15 -10.32 -11.97
N LYS A 179 32.65 -10.91 -13.06
CA LYS A 179 32.18 -12.18 -13.62
C LYS A 179 33.38 -13.02 -14.05
N ILE A 180 33.32 -14.32 -13.80
CA ILE A 180 34.30 -15.26 -14.35
C ILE A 180 34.05 -15.38 -15.84
N THR A 181 35.03 -14.99 -16.64
CA THR A 181 35.00 -15.07 -18.12
C THR A 181 35.67 -16.31 -18.66
N GLN A 182 36.59 -16.88 -17.87
CA GLN A 182 37.26 -18.11 -18.22
C GLN A 182 37.45 -18.94 -16.94
N HIS A 183 36.97 -20.18 -16.96
CA HIS A 183 37.13 -21.10 -15.84
C HIS A 183 38.50 -21.81 -15.92
N SER A 184 39.01 -22.27 -14.78
CA SER A 184 40.12 -23.20 -14.72
C SER A 184 39.73 -24.53 -15.38
N LEU A 185 40.70 -25.21 -15.98
CA LEU A 185 40.47 -26.52 -16.59
C LEU A 185 40.84 -27.62 -15.62
N VAL A 186 39.92 -28.59 -15.48
CA VAL A 186 40.15 -29.84 -14.79
C VAL A 186 39.87 -30.95 -15.79
N GLY A 187 40.80 -31.81 -16.00
CA GLY A 187 40.67 -32.91 -16.94
C GLY A 187 41.16 -34.25 -16.37
N LEU A 188 40.82 -35.34 -17.02
CA LEU A 188 41.28 -36.66 -16.68
C LEU A 188 42.79 -36.78 -16.98
N GLN A 189 43.56 -37.26 -16.04
CA GLN A 189 44.92 -37.72 -16.30
C GLN A 189 44.85 -39.10 -17.01
N ALA A 190 45.05 -39.08 -18.32
CA ALA A 190 44.86 -40.31 -19.12
C ALA A 190 45.89 -41.38 -18.85
N THR A 191 47.12 -41.01 -18.44
CA THR A 191 48.21 -41.95 -18.14
C THR A 191 48.96 -41.44 -16.90
N GLU A 192 49.47 -42.34 -16.09
CA GLU A 192 50.26 -42.01 -14.91
C GLU A 192 51.45 -41.13 -15.26
N LYS A 193 51.76 -40.09 -14.44
CA LYS A 193 52.83 -39.09 -14.65
C LYS A 193 52.70 -38.18 -15.87
N THR A 194 51.57 -38.17 -16.59
CA THR A 194 51.29 -37.12 -17.59
C THR A 194 50.89 -35.82 -16.93
N GLN A 195 51.25 -34.72 -17.58
CA GLN A 195 50.93 -33.38 -17.09
C GLN A 195 49.40 -33.18 -17.00
N LEU A 196 48.91 -32.68 -15.87
CA LEU A 196 47.53 -32.34 -15.71
C LEU A 196 47.13 -31.17 -16.60
N SER A 197 45.88 -31.16 -17.04
CA SER A 197 45.29 -30.06 -17.79
C SER A 197 45.33 -28.78 -16.96
N SER A 198 45.79 -27.68 -17.59
CA SER A 198 45.94 -26.37 -16.92
C SER A 198 45.37 -25.26 -17.76
N GLN A 199 44.54 -24.40 -17.18
CA GLN A 199 44.02 -23.19 -17.78
C GLN A 199 43.87 -22.13 -16.72
N LYS A 200 44.16 -20.87 -17.08
CA LYS A 200 44.02 -19.70 -16.18
C LYS A 200 42.56 -19.46 -15.84
N LEU A 201 42.27 -19.12 -14.60
CA LEU A 201 41.03 -18.48 -14.22
C LEU A 201 41.12 -17.01 -14.59
N VAL A 202 40.15 -16.49 -15.35
CA VAL A 202 40.06 -15.08 -15.72
C VAL A 202 38.78 -14.50 -15.22
N ILE A 203 38.89 -13.41 -14.48
CA ILE A 203 37.76 -12.63 -13.96
C ILE A 203 37.68 -11.33 -14.75
N GLY A 204 36.61 -11.16 -15.50
CA GLY A 204 36.25 -9.90 -16.13
C GLY A 204 35.32 -9.07 -15.27
N SER A 205 34.94 -7.90 -15.73
CA SER A 205 33.94 -7.05 -15.07
C SER A 205 32.95 -6.48 -16.08
N THR A 206 31.71 -6.38 -15.68
CA THR A 206 30.67 -5.67 -16.42
C THR A 206 30.38 -4.35 -15.71
N THR A 207 30.46 -3.24 -16.42
CA THR A 207 30.15 -1.91 -15.90
C THR A 207 28.65 -1.68 -15.97
N VAL A 208 28.06 -1.29 -14.85
CA VAL A 208 26.62 -1.00 -14.71
C VAL A 208 26.46 0.47 -14.38
N THR A 209 25.58 1.16 -15.11
CA THR A 209 25.30 2.59 -14.94
C THR A 209 24.08 2.75 -14.03
N LYS A 210 24.18 3.64 -13.06
CA LYS A 210 23.07 4.00 -12.18
C LYS A 210 22.15 4.99 -12.88
N GLN A 211 20.85 4.78 -12.75
CA GLN A 211 19.81 5.68 -13.25
C GLN A 211 19.05 6.28 -12.07
N THR A 212 18.63 7.53 -12.22
CA THR A 212 17.84 8.23 -11.21
C THR A 212 16.40 8.30 -11.67
N TYR A 213 15.50 7.80 -10.84
CA TYR A 213 14.06 7.94 -11.00
C TYR A 213 13.52 8.82 -9.89
N GLY A 214 12.67 9.76 -10.22
CA GLY A 214 12.05 10.62 -9.21
C GLY A 214 11.04 11.56 -9.84
N GLY A 215 10.17 12.06 -8.99
CA GLY A 215 9.14 13.04 -9.35
C GLY A 215 9.03 14.11 -8.28
N THR A 216 8.50 15.26 -8.66
CA THR A 216 8.20 16.39 -7.77
C THR A 216 6.75 16.77 -7.87
N LEU A 217 6.17 17.18 -6.75
CA LEU A 217 4.82 17.73 -6.68
C LEU A 217 4.85 18.99 -5.83
N ASP A 218 4.16 20.03 -6.31
CA ASP A 218 4.03 21.31 -5.64
C ASP A 218 2.62 21.43 -5.06
N ILE A 219 2.51 21.70 -3.77
CA ILE A 219 1.25 21.76 -3.03
C ILE A 219 1.18 23.13 -2.36
N SER A 220 0.09 23.85 -2.53
CA SER A 220 -0.11 25.12 -1.83
C SER A 220 -0.42 24.90 -0.35
N PHE A 221 -0.06 25.87 0.51
CA PHE A 221 -0.46 25.82 1.93
C PHE A 221 -1.97 25.78 2.11
N GLN A 222 -2.69 26.46 1.25
CA GLN A 222 -4.16 26.47 1.27
C GLN A 222 -4.73 25.09 1.00
N ASP A 223 -4.19 24.38 0.01
CA ASP A 223 -4.61 23.01 -0.31
C ASP A 223 -4.31 22.07 0.85
N ARG A 224 -3.11 22.17 1.44
CA ARG A 224 -2.73 21.37 2.61
C ARG A 224 -3.61 21.62 3.83
N ASP A 225 -3.93 22.91 4.11
CA ASP A 225 -4.59 23.30 5.35
C ASP A 225 -6.12 23.20 5.28
N TRP A 226 -6.71 23.24 4.07
CA TRP A 226 -8.16 23.25 3.88
C TRP A 226 -8.72 21.92 3.36
N THR A 227 -7.85 20.95 3.03
CA THR A 227 -8.28 19.67 2.48
C THR A 227 -8.41 18.60 3.56
N ASP A 228 -9.55 17.89 3.54
CA ASP A 228 -9.81 16.70 4.34
C ASP A 228 -10.37 15.60 3.41
N PRO A 229 -9.72 14.45 3.28
CA PRO A 229 -8.52 13.97 3.96
C PRO A 229 -7.22 14.69 3.51
N ALA A 230 -6.18 14.58 4.34
CA ALA A 230 -4.91 15.29 4.14
C ALA A 230 -4.26 14.96 2.79
N ILE A 231 -4.27 15.91 1.86
CA ILE A 231 -3.73 15.77 0.49
C ILE A 231 -2.27 15.32 0.47
N LEU A 232 -1.47 15.75 1.46
CA LEU A 232 -0.06 15.43 1.53
C LEU A 232 0.21 13.91 1.67
N ALA A 233 -0.57 13.23 2.52
CA ALA A 233 -0.45 11.79 2.71
C ALA A 233 -0.84 11.02 1.44
N ILE A 234 -1.90 11.47 0.77
CA ILE A 234 -2.36 10.90 -0.49
C ILE A 234 -1.30 11.09 -1.56
N ALA A 235 -0.76 12.30 -1.71
CA ALA A 235 0.27 12.62 -2.69
C ALA A 235 1.55 11.77 -2.50
N VAL A 236 2.01 11.61 -1.25
CA VAL A 236 3.19 10.77 -0.96
C VAL A 236 2.93 9.30 -1.31
N SER A 237 1.74 8.79 -0.98
CA SER A 237 1.36 7.42 -1.31
C SER A 237 1.26 7.20 -2.83
N ASP A 238 0.70 8.17 -3.56
CA ASP A 238 0.60 8.12 -5.01
C ASP A 238 1.99 8.17 -5.67
N MET A 239 2.86 9.09 -5.25
CA MET A 239 4.24 9.17 -5.74
C MET A 239 5.03 7.87 -5.51
N ALA A 240 4.85 7.23 -4.36
CA ALA A 240 5.48 5.94 -4.08
C ALA A 240 4.94 4.83 -5.00
N GLY A 241 3.63 4.81 -5.29
CA GLY A 241 3.01 3.90 -6.24
C GLY A 241 3.51 4.10 -7.67
N VAL A 242 3.56 5.36 -8.13
CA VAL A 242 4.10 5.72 -9.45
C VAL A 242 5.58 5.33 -9.56
N TYR A 243 6.38 5.62 -8.53
CA TYR A 243 7.79 5.22 -8.49
C TYR A 243 7.95 3.70 -8.61
N ALA A 244 7.17 2.93 -7.86
CA ALA A 244 7.19 1.48 -7.92
C ALA A 244 6.87 0.97 -9.33
N GLN A 245 5.83 1.49 -9.97
CA GLN A 245 5.43 1.11 -11.31
C GLN A 245 6.48 1.47 -12.37
N VAL A 246 6.98 2.71 -12.35
CA VAL A 246 7.96 3.19 -13.35
C VAL A 246 9.28 2.43 -13.23
N THR A 247 9.74 2.14 -12.03
CA THR A 247 10.98 1.38 -11.82
C THR A 247 10.84 -0.10 -12.20
N ASP A 248 9.68 -0.71 -11.96
CA ASP A 248 9.40 -2.08 -12.39
C ASP A 248 9.35 -2.18 -13.92
N ASN A 249 8.67 -1.24 -14.57
CA ASN A 249 8.62 -1.15 -16.04
C ASN A 249 10.02 -0.99 -16.63
N ALA A 250 10.84 -0.10 -16.06
CA ALA A 250 12.19 0.13 -16.52
C ALA A 250 13.10 -1.11 -16.36
N ALA A 251 12.96 -1.85 -15.26
CA ALA A 251 13.68 -3.10 -15.03
C ALA A 251 13.27 -4.18 -16.04
N ALA A 252 11.98 -4.32 -16.32
CA ALA A 252 11.44 -5.25 -17.32
C ALA A 252 11.96 -4.92 -18.73
N ASP A 253 11.95 -3.63 -19.11
CA ASP A 253 12.48 -3.16 -20.40
C ASP A 253 13.99 -3.39 -20.51
N ALA A 254 14.75 -3.10 -19.45
CA ALA A 254 16.18 -3.36 -19.40
C ALA A 254 16.50 -4.85 -19.58
N MET A 255 15.72 -5.72 -18.94
CA MET A 255 15.84 -7.18 -19.11
C MET A 255 15.55 -7.61 -20.56
N LEU A 256 14.47 -7.10 -21.15
CA LEU A 256 14.09 -7.41 -22.53
C LEU A 256 15.17 -6.94 -23.53
N ALA A 257 15.76 -5.77 -23.29
CA ALA A 257 16.86 -5.24 -24.11
C ALA A 257 18.15 -6.05 -23.94
N ALA A 258 18.51 -6.42 -22.70
CA ALA A 258 19.70 -7.20 -22.40
C ALA A 258 19.62 -8.65 -22.92
N THR A 259 18.41 -9.20 -23.08
CA THR A 259 18.20 -10.55 -23.58
C THR A 259 18.39 -10.58 -25.10
N THR A 260 19.53 -11.05 -25.56
CA THR A 260 19.87 -11.13 -27.00
C THR A 260 19.49 -12.48 -27.61
N GLY A 261 19.48 -13.56 -26.79
CA GLY A 261 19.11 -14.90 -27.27
C GLY A 261 17.62 -15.01 -27.54
N THR A 262 17.26 -15.74 -28.59
CA THR A 262 15.86 -15.93 -28.99
C THR A 262 15.51 -17.41 -29.08
N PHE A 263 14.25 -17.73 -28.82
CA PHE A 263 13.65 -19.02 -29.15
C PHE A 263 12.42 -18.82 -30.03
N VAL A 264 12.16 -19.79 -30.91
CA VAL A 264 11.02 -19.73 -31.82
C VAL A 264 9.81 -20.35 -31.11
N LEU A 265 8.79 -19.56 -30.93
CA LEU A 265 7.45 -20.02 -30.53
C LEU A 265 6.52 -19.80 -31.72
N ILE A 266 6.20 -20.89 -32.40
CA ILE A 266 5.22 -20.85 -33.48
C ILE A 266 3.87 -20.47 -32.83
N ASP A 267 3.18 -19.52 -33.41
CA ASP A 267 1.88 -19.00 -32.92
C ASP A 267 0.77 -20.05 -33.14
N ALA A 268 1.05 -21.28 -32.69
CA ALA A 268 0.14 -22.40 -32.84
C ALA A 268 -0.78 -22.47 -31.62
N ALA A 269 -2.06 -22.53 -31.87
CA ALA A 269 -3.06 -22.86 -30.84
C ALA A 269 -2.93 -24.31 -30.32
N ALA A 270 -1.88 -25.01 -30.68
CA ALA A 270 -1.66 -26.41 -30.33
C ALA A 270 -0.61 -26.57 -29.21
N GLU A 271 -0.95 -27.38 -28.22
CA GLU A 271 -0.13 -27.72 -27.06
C GLU A 271 1.26 -28.24 -27.41
N GLY A 272 1.36 -29.15 -28.38
CA GLY A 272 2.61 -29.86 -28.71
C GLY A 272 3.75 -28.93 -29.12
N PRO A 273 3.57 -28.05 -30.11
CA PRO A 273 4.58 -27.07 -30.52
C PRO A 273 4.95 -26.08 -29.40
N ALA A 274 3.97 -25.62 -28.60
CA ALA A 274 4.20 -24.72 -27.50
C ALA A 274 5.07 -25.36 -26.42
N ARG A 275 4.77 -26.59 -26.03
CA ARG A 275 5.56 -27.39 -25.09
C ARG A 275 6.98 -27.64 -25.59
N ALA A 276 7.13 -28.02 -26.86
CA ALA A 276 8.44 -28.25 -27.48
C ALA A 276 9.32 -26.98 -27.47
N ALA A 277 8.74 -25.80 -27.71
CA ALA A 277 9.46 -24.54 -27.71
C ALA A 277 10.01 -24.21 -26.33
N VAL A 278 9.21 -24.35 -25.25
CA VAL A 278 9.67 -24.12 -23.87
C VAL A 278 10.76 -25.10 -23.46
N MET A 279 10.61 -26.38 -23.84
CA MET A 279 11.63 -27.41 -23.57
C MET A 279 12.94 -27.13 -24.30
N ALA A 280 12.88 -26.71 -25.57
CA ALA A 280 14.05 -26.35 -26.36
C ALA A 280 14.76 -25.11 -25.78
N ALA A 281 14.01 -24.07 -25.40
CA ALA A 281 14.56 -22.88 -24.73
C ALA A 281 15.23 -23.25 -23.42
N SER A 282 14.60 -24.08 -22.60
CA SER A 282 15.17 -24.53 -21.32
C SER A 282 16.45 -25.33 -21.50
N ALA A 283 16.51 -26.23 -22.49
CA ALA A 283 17.70 -26.98 -22.84
C ALA A 283 18.85 -26.07 -23.34
N GLN A 284 18.54 -25.05 -24.11
CA GLN A 284 19.51 -24.09 -24.61
C GLN A 284 20.10 -23.25 -23.46
N ILE A 285 19.29 -22.78 -22.53
CA ILE A 285 19.75 -22.07 -21.32
C ILE A 285 20.67 -22.97 -20.50
N LEU A 286 20.27 -24.22 -20.26
CA LEU A 286 21.10 -25.17 -19.54
C LEU A 286 22.46 -25.44 -20.25
N ALA A 287 22.46 -25.49 -21.57
CA ALA A 287 23.70 -25.65 -22.34
C ALA A 287 24.62 -24.44 -22.19
N ASN A 288 24.04 -23.21 -22.18
CA ASN A 288 24.79 -21.97 -22.09
C ASN A 288 25.38 -21.73 -20.70
N VAL A 289 24.53 -21.73 -19.67
CA VAL A 289 24.92 -21.27 -18.31
C VAL A 289 25.05 -22.41 -17.29
N LYS A 290 24.79 -23.66 -17.69
CA LYS A 290 24.81 -24.87 -16.82
C LYS A 290 23.86 -24.75 -15.62
N ARG A 291 22.81 -23.98 -15.74
CA ARG A 291 21.74 -23.83 -14.76
C ARG A 291 20.40 -24.04 -15.42
N HIS A 292 19.46 -24.66 -14.72
CA HIS A 292 18.10 -24.77 -15.19
C HIS A 292 17.40 -23.42 -15.08
N PRO A 293 16.59 -23.01 -16.07
CA PRO A 293 15.70 -21.89 -15.92
C PRO A 293 14.66 -22.18 -14.83
N ASP A 294 14.23 -21.18 -14.14
CA ASP A 294 13.29 -21.24 -13.02
C ASP A 294 12.07 -20.34 -13.23
N THR A 295 12.18 -19.35 -14.10
CA THR A 295 11.15 -18.30 -14.25
C THR A 295 10.83 -18.05 -15.72
N VAL A 296 9.56 -17.76 -15.96
CA VAL A 296 9.03 -17.28 -17.23
C VAL A 296 8.34 -15.93 -16.97
N TRP A 297 8.81 -14.89 -17.60
CA TRP A 297 8.15 -13.59 -17.63
C TRP A 297 7.37 -13.47 -18.94
N MET A 298 6.11 -13.06 -18.84
CA MET A 298 5.25 -12.97 -20.01
C MET A 298 4.27 -11.81 -19.95
N SER A 299 3.83 -11.37 -21.14
CA SER A 299 2.77 -10.38 -21.27
C SER A 299 1.40 -10.99 -20.94
N PRO A 300 0.41 -10.17 -20.55
CA PRO A 300 -0.93 -10.63 -20.19
C PRO A 300 -1.64 -11.40 -21.30
N ASP A 301 -1.43 -11.04 -22.56
CA ASP A 301 -2.01 -11.73 -23.72
C ASP A 301 -1.41 -13.13 -23.91
N GLU A 302 -0.10 -13.30 -23.72
CA GLU A 302 0.52 -14.63 -23.74
C GLU A 302 0.02 -15.47 -22.57
N TYR A 303 -0.09 -14.90 -21.36
CA TYR A 303 -0.64 -15.61 -20.21
C TYR A 303 -2.06 -16.14 -20.48
N ALA A 304 -2.93 -15.28 -21.02
CA ALA A 304 -4.30 -15.66 -21.36
C ALA A 304 -4.33 -16.77 -22.44
N LYS A 305 -3.45 -16.69 -23.43
CA LYS A 305 -3.32 -17.68 -24.50
C LYS A 305 -2.84 -19.05 -23.96
N TRP A 306 -1.80 -19.07 -23.13
CA TRP A 306 -1.31 -20.29 -22.52
C TRP A 306 -2.32 -20.92 -21.56
N GLY A 307 -3.02 -20.09 -20.78
CA GLY A 307 -4.08 -20.54 -19.88
C GLY A 307 -5.30 -21.13 -20.60
N ALA A 308 -5.59 -20.66 -21.82
CA ALA A 308 -6.71 -21.15 -22.62
C ALA A 308 -6.38 -22.41 -23.43
N MET A 309 -5.12 -22.85 -23.48
CA MET A 309 -4.75 -24.03 -24.26
C MET A 309 -5.36 -25.31 -23.67
N THR A 310 -6.00 -26.08 -24.52
CA THR A 310 -6.54 -27.40 -24.18
C THR A 310 -5.86 -28.50 -24.97
N ASN A 311 -5.77 -29.69 -24.40
CA ASN A 311 -5.30 -30.87 -25.09
C ASN A 311 -6.39 -31.38 -26.06
N GLY A 312 -6.06 -32.42 -26.87
CA GLY A 312 -6.97 -33.02 -27.84
C GLY A 312 -8.26 -33.62 -27.26
N VAL A 313 -8.40 -33.67 -25.93
CA VAL A 313 -9.58 -34.17 -25.19
C VAL A 313 -10.36 -33.03 -24.52
N GLY A 314 -9.93 -31.78 -24.72
CA GLY A 314 -10.58 -30.60 -24.14
C GLY A 314 -10.21 -30.31 -22.69
N LEU A 315 -9.21 -30.99 -22.10
CA LEU A 315 -8.69 -30.70 -20.78
C LEU A 315 -7.60 -29.63 -20.85
N PRO A 316 -7.42 -28.82 -19.78
CA PRO A 316 -6.34 -27.86 -19.70
C PRO A 316 -4.96 -28.48 -19.95
N SER A 317 -4.21 -27.90 -20.91
CA SER A 317 -2.86 -28.38 -21.22
C SER A 317 -1.83 -28.06 -20.13
N PHE A 318 -2.04 -26.96 -19.43
CA PHE A 318 -1.16 -26.44 -18.38
C PHE A 318 -1.96 -26.15 -17.12
N PRO A 319 -2.32 -27.16 -16.33
CA PRO A 319 -3.16 -26.99 -15.14
C PRO A 319 -2.57 -26.05 -14.10
N GLY A 320 -1.24 -25.94 -14.00
CA GLY A 320 -0.58 -25.01 -13.10
C GLY A 320 -0.77 -23.52 -13.40
N LEU A 321 -1.27 -23.16 -14.59
CA LEU A 321 -1.68 -21.81 -14.96
C LEU A 321 -3.16 -21.54 -14.67
N GLN A 322 -3.94 -22.58 -14.47
CA GLN A 322 -5.40 -22.51 -14.34
C GLN A 322 -5.88 -22.69 -12.90
N ASP A 323 -4.97 -22.88 -11.94
CA ASP A 323 -5.34 -22.88 -10.52
C ASP A 323 -5.85 -21.50 -10.15
N ALA A 324 -7.18 -21.43 -9.99
CA ALA A 324 -7.98 -20.23 -9.87
C ALA A 324 -7.70 -19.36 -8.63
N THR A 325 -6.71 -19.70 -7.82
CA THR A 325 -6.37 -18.98 -6.60
C THR A 325 -5.37 -17.85 -6.80
N SER A 326 -4.72 -17.74 -7.96
CA SER A 326 -3.84 -16.61 -8.26
C SER A 326 -3.82 -16.29 -9.74
N PHE A 327 -4.54 -15.25 -10.13
CA PHE A 327 -4.51 -14.68 -11.47
C PHE A 327 -3.13 -14.09 -11.84
N ASN A 328 -2.20 -14.02 -10.89
CA ASN A 328 -0.86 -13.44 -11.01
C ASN A 328 0.23 -14.49 -10.82
N GLY A 329 0.21 -15.55 -11.56
CA GLY A 329 1.28 -16.52 -11.42
C GLY A 329 0.80 -17.91 -11.74
N GLY A 330 1.42 -18.85 -11.15
CA GLY A 330 1.25 -20.26 -11.44
C GLY A 330 2.56 -20.83 -11.93
N THR A 331 2.50 -22.06 -12.42
CA THR A 331 3.66 -22.74 -12.96
C THR A 331 3.39 -23.22 -14.38
N LEU A 332 4.32 -22.93 -15.28
CA LEU A 332 4.33 -23.43 -16.62
C LEU A 332 5.42 -24.50 -16.74
N MET A 333 5.05 -25.78 -16.77
CA MET A 333 5.99 -26.90 -16.85
C MET A 333 7.06 -26.89 -15.72
N GLY A 334 6.68 -26.46 -14.51
CA GLY A 334 7.57 -26.34 -13.37
C GLY A 334 8.33 -25.00 -13.27
N LEU A 335 8.23 -24.13 -14.25
CA LEU A 335 8.78 -22.77 -14.22
C LEU A 335 7.78 -21.83 -13.56
N ARG A 336 8.24 -20.96 -12.67
CA ARG A 336 7.41 -19.90 -12.07
C ARG A 336 6.99 -18.92 -13.16
N VAL A 337 5.71 -18.63 -13.26
CA VAL A 337 5.17 -17.65 -14.20
C VAL A 337 5.03 -16.30 -13.51
N VAL A 338 5.51 -15.25 -14.15
CA VAL A 338 5.37 -13.87 -13.74
C VAL A 338 4.75 -13.09 -14.89
N VAL A 339 3.59 -12.52 -14.63
CA VAL A 339 2.87 -11.72 -15.62
C VAL A 339 3.10 -10.24 -15.33
N ASP A 340 3.57 -9.52 -16.33
CA ASP A 340 3.82 -8.10 -16.23
C ASP A 340 3.07 -7.35 -17.33
N GLY A 341 2.27 -6.36 -16.93
CA GLY A 341 1.48 -5.53 -17.83
C GLY A 341 2.29 -4.57 -18.70
N ASN A 342 3.55 -4.34 -18.39
CA ASN A 342 4.44 -3.49 -19.17
C ASN A 342 4.94 -4.16 -20.45
N PHE A 343 5.04 -5.49 -20.47
CA PHE A 343 5.50 -6.19 -21.66
C PHE A 343 4.54 -6.01 -22.83
N ALA A 344 5.12 -5.65 -23.98
CA ALA A 344 4.39 -5.61 -25.23
C ALA A 344 3.75 -6.97 -25.54
N ALA A 345 2.65 -6.96 -26.28
CA ALA A 345 1.95 -8.16 -26.71
C ALA A 345 2.92 -9.17 -27.35
N LYS A 346 2.67 -10.45 -27.09
CA LYS A 346 3.49 -11.60 -27.53
C LYS A 346 4.90 -11.67 -26.93
N THR A 347 5.19 -10.92 -25.86
CA THR A 347 6.47 -11.01 -25.16
C THR A 347 6.47 -12.19 -24.19
N MET A 348 7.48 -13.04 -24.32
CA MET A 348 7.75 -14.14 -23.39
C MET A 348 9.26 -14.29 -23.24
N ILE A 349 9.74 -14.30 -22.01
CA ILE A 349 11.16 -14.49 -21.65
C ILE A 349 11.25 -15.67 -20.71
N ILE A 350 12.13 -16.62 -21.02
CA ILE A 350 12.45 -17.75 -20.14
C ILE A 350 13.86 -17.54 -19.63
N GLY A 351 14.08 -17.67 -18.34
CA GLY A 351 15.40 -17.42 -17.78
C GLY A 351 15.64 -17.94 -16.36
N VAL A 352 16.84 -17.64 -15.88
CA VAL A 352 17.29 -17.92 -14.53
C VAL A 352 17.19 -16.65 -13.71
N SER A 353 16.21 -16.55 -12.82
CA SER A 353 15.94 -15.35 -12.01
C SER A 353 17.14 -14.93 -11.16
N GLY A 354 17.91 -15.89 -10.66
CA GLY A 354 19.11 -15.65 -9.87
C GLY A 354 20.29 -15.01 -10.62
N LEU A 355 20.23 -14.90 -11.97
CA LEU A 355 21.22 -14.24 -12.80
C LEU A 355 20.72 -12.88 -13.35
N VAL A 356 19.54 -12.45 -12.95
CA VAL A 356 19.01 -11.11 -13.15
C VAL A 356 19.13 -10.37 -11.83
N GLU A 357 19.91 -9.32 -11.79
CA GLU A 357 20.17 -8.53 -10.58
C GLU A 357 19.57 -7.14 -10.73
N HIS A 358 18.73 -6.78 -9.77
CA HIS A 358 18.18 -5.45 -9.59
C HIS A 358 18.87 -4.77 -8.42
N TYR A 359 19.41 -3.58 -8.63
CA TYR A 359 20.09 -2.77 -7.62
C TYR A 359 19.28 -1.53 -7.36
N GLU A 360 18.93 -1.29 -6.10
CA GLU A 360 18.12 -0.13 -5.74
C GLU A 360 18.61 0.52 -4.45
N THR A 361 18.49 1.84 -4.41
CA THR A 361 18.53 2.64 -3.19
C THR A 361 17.46 3.70 -3.29
N VAL A 362 16.43 3.57 -2.48
CA VAL A 362 15.38 4.58 -2.37
C VAL A 362 15.93 5.75 -1.56
N GLY A 363 15.98 6.93 -2.16
CA GLY A 363 16.40 8.17 -1.49
C GLY A 363 15.31 8.72 -0.58
N GLY A 364 14.07 8.30 -0.80
CA GLY A 364 12.92 8.68 -0.01
C GLY A 364 12.33 10.03 -0.37
N LEU A 365 11.62 10.60 0.60
CA LEU A 365 10.91 11.86 0.46
C LEU A 365 11.84 13.03 0.82
N LEU A 366 11.95 13.99 -0.08
CA LEU A 366 12.50 15.32 0.17
C LEU A 366 11.36 16.32 0.21
N SER A 367 11.47 17.31 1.09
CA SER A 367 10.49 18.37 1.19
C SER A 367 11.16 19.72 1.35
N VAL A 368 10.68 20.72 0.63
CA VAL A 368 11.15 22.10 0.71
C VAL A 368 9.95 23.03 0.79
N THR A 369 10.01 23.94 1.74
CA THR A 369 9.00 24.99 1.88
C THR A 369 9.46 26.24 1.13
N GLU A 370 8.61 26.75 0.26
CA GLU A 370 8.86 28.00 -0.48
C GLU A 370 7.95 29.12 0.03
N PRO A 371 8.44 29.94 0.97
CA PRO A 371 7.60 30.93 1.63
C PRO A 371 7.17 32.06 0.70
N THR A 372 7.86 32.29 -0.41
CA THR A 372 7.56 33.36 -1.38
C THR A 372 6.27 33.13 -2.15
N ILE A 373 5.91 31.87 -2.37
CA ILE A 373 4.71 31.45 -3.11
C ILE A 373 3.69 30.72 -2.22
N LEU A 374 3.95 30.62 -0.90
CA LEU A 374 3.17 29.81 0.04
C LEU A 374 2.98 28.37 -0.48
N GLY A 375 4.07 27.81 -1.02
CA GLY A 375 4.13 26.48 -1.60
C GLY A 375 4.95 25.51 -0.76
N TYR A 376 4.66 24.23 -0.92
CA TYR A 376 5.36 23.13 -0.31
C TYR A 376 5.69 22.10 -1.39
N THR A 377 6.96 22.09 -1.82
CA THR A 377 7.42 21.14 -2.84
C THR A 377 7.89 19.85 -2.17
N ILE A 378 7.33 18.74 -2.59
CA ILE A 378 7.75 17.40 -2.21
C ILE A 378 8.39 16.70 -3.41
N ALA A 379 9.43 15.92 -3.17
CA ALA A 379 10.07 15.09 -4.17
C ALA A 379 10.27 13.67 -3.63
N TYR A 380 9.95 12.68 -4.44
CA TYR A 380 10.26 11.29 -4.16
C TYR A 380 11.24 10.78 -5.21
N TYR A 381 12.35 10.14 -4.80
CA TYR A 381 13.36 9.69 -5.73
C TYR A 381 14.09 8.44 -5.24
N GLY A 382 14.76 7.78 -6.19
CA GLY A 382 15.65 6.67 -5.93
C GLY A 382 16.64 6.45 -7.08
N TYR A 383 17.62 5.61 -6.82
CA TYR A 383 18.61 5.17 -7.79
C TYR A 383 18.39 3.71 -8.08
N VAL A 384 18.38 3.36 -9.38
CA VAL A 384 18.10 2.01 -9.88
C VAL A 384 19.16 1.60 -10.88
N ALA A 385 19.50 0.33 -10.92
CA ALA A 385 20.31 -0.25 -11.98
C ALA A 385 19.98 -1.73 -12.15
N ASP A 386 19.81 -2.17 -13.38
CA ASP A 386 19.44 -3.52 -13.74
C ASP A 386 20.55 -4.20 -14.53
N LEU A 387 20.78 -5.47 -14.25
CA LEU A 387 21.84 -6.24 -14.89
C LEU A 387 21.42 -7.68 -15.14
N LEU A 388 21.49 -8.10 -16.39
CA LEU A 388 21.57 -9.51 -16.73
C LEU A 388 23.06 -9.95 -16.68
N VAL A 389 23.42 -10.72 -15.65
CA VAL A 389 24.81 -11.12 -15.38
C VAL A 389 25.39 -11.94 -16.52
N ASP A 390 24.58 -12.79 -17.14
CA ASP A 390 24.94 -13.60 -18.29
C ASP A 390 23.87 -13.57 -19.35
N THR A 391 24.20 -13.10 -20.55
CA THR A 391 23.26 -13.01 -21.67
C THR A 391 22.72 -14.38 -22.12
N GLY A 392 23.44 -15.47 -21.84
CA GLY A 392 22.96 -16.84 -22.07
C GLY A 392 21.96 -17.36 -21.05
N ALA A 393 21.74 -16.61 -19.95
CA ALA A 393 20.83 -17.02 -18.87
C ALA A 393 19.36 -16.76 -19.17
N ALA A 394 19.06 -16.03 -20.23
CA ALA A 394 17.70 -15.74 -20.65
C ALA A 394 17.53 -15.81 -22.16
N LEU A 395 16.36 -16.25 -22.59
CA LEU A 395 15.96 -16.28 -23.99
C LEU A 395 14.59 -15.62 -24.12
N LYS A 396 14.43 -14.76 -25.11
CA LYS A 396 13.14 -14.14 -25.45
C LYS A 396 12.51 -14.80 -26.67
N ARG A 397 11.18 -14.79 -26.72
CA ARG A 397 10.45 -15.18 -27.90
C ARG A 397 10.89 -14.34 -29.11
N SER A 398 11.19 -14.99 -30.23
CA SER A 398 11.44 -14.28 -31.49
C SER A 398 10.16 -13.63 -31.97
N ALA A 399 10.25 -12.40 -32.47
CA ALA A 399 9.15 -11.75 -33.14
C ALA A 399 8.96 -12.44 -34.50
N THR A 400 7.94 -13.29 -34.61
CA THR A 400 7.46 -13.86 -35.88
C THR A 400 6.05 -13.39 -36.13
#